data_a8125d9dbf831ff96e703774e5891e3a
#
_entry.id   a8125d9dbf831ff96e703774e5891e3a
#
_cell.length_a   1.000
_cell.length_b   1.000
_cell.length_c   1.000
_cell.angle_alpha   90.00
_cell.angle_beta   90.00
_cell.angle_gamma   90.00
#
_symmetry.space_group_name_H-M   'P 1'
#
loop_
_entity.id
_entity.type
_entity.pdbx_description
1 polymer ?
#
loop_
_entity_poly.entity_id
_entity_poly.type
_entity_poly.pdbx_seq_one_letter_code
_entity_poly.pdbx_strand_id
1 'polypeptide(L)'
;MLSPLAPDAGTAGPTSALLADRDDDTRRMYGVFLRNLSIVVDEASDGREALAKALARPPDVVITDTRLPGISGYELCKLLRHDVATKATPIIVVTAEAFPTNLERARRAGADQVIVKPCLPDQLLSEMRRLVGRSQELRRQSQQIRARLATQVTRSQALQTPRDAKGHRALSRLFSREDTTTPPDAPPHLLCPMCDQALHYRTSHVGGVSERHREQWDYFECSNGCGNFQYRQRTRKLRKVS
;
A
#
# COMPACT_ATOMS: atom_id res chain seq x y z
N MET A 1 -35.68 10.31 22.30
CA MET A 1 -35.76 9.40 21.16
C MET A 1 -34.50 9.57 20.33
N LEU A 2 -33.54 8.63 20.45
CA LEU A 2 -32.32 8.63 19.63
C LEU A 2 -32.69 8.08 18.26
N SER A 3 -32.57 8.89 17.21
CA SER A 3 -32.78 8.42 15.82
C SER A 3 -31.76 7.34 15.48
N PRO A 4 -32.14 6.25 14.81
CA PRO A 4 -31.19 5.26 14.28
C PRO A 4 -30.22 5.96 13.32
N LEU A 5 -29.00 5.43 13.21
CA LEU A 5 -28.04 5.81 12.16
C LEU A 5 -28.78 5.66 10.83
N ALA A 6 -29.16 6.79 10.21
CA ALA A 6 -29.72 6.75 8.86
C ALA A 6 -28.66 6.06 7.97
N PRO A 7 -29.01 4.98 7.26
CA PRO A 7 -28.10 4.40 6.29
C PRO A 7 -27.91 5.46 5.21
N ASP A 8 -26.72 6.07 5.16
CA ASP A 8 -26.31 6.86 4.01
C ASP A 8 -26.46 5.99 2.76
N ALA A 9 -27.20 6.49 1.79
CA ALA A 9 -27.57 5.82 0.54
C ALA A 9 -26.32 5.61 -0.34
N GLY A 10 -25.50 4.63 0.01
CA GLY A 10 -24.31 4.23 -0.74
C GLY A 10 -23.72 2.98 -0.13
N THR A 11 -24.24 1.80 -0.49
CA THR A 11 -23.61 0.45 -0.40
C THR A 11 -22.74 0.09 0.83
N ALA A 12 -22.81 0.79 1.93
CA ALA A 12 -22.15 0.38 3.18
C ALA A 12 -23.14 -0.48 3.97
N GLY A 13 -22.77 -1.70 4.25
CA GLY A 13 -23.48 -2.59 5.19
C GLY A 13 -23.59 -1.96 6.59
N PRO A 14 -24.28 -2.62 7.53
CA PRO A 14 -24.41 -2.12 8.90
C PRO A 14 -23.02 -1.92 9.52
N THR A 15 -22.84 -0.83 10.28
CA THR A 15 -21.59 -0.52 10.98
C THR A 15 -21.21 -1.68 11.91
N SER A 16 -19.95 -2.11 11.85
CA SER A 16 -19.41 -3.20 12.65
C SER A 16 -18.44 -2.70 13.72
N ALA A 17 -18.52 -3.23 14.93
CA ALA A 17 -17.65 -2.90 16.04
C ALA A 17 -17.06 -4.18 16.67
N LEU A 18 -15.78 -4.14 17.02
CA LEU A 18 -15.14 -5.13 17.87
C LEU A 18 -15.00 -4.55 19.27
N LEU A 19 -15.59 -5.21 20.26
CA LEU A 19 -15.56 -4.82 21.66
C LEU A 19 -14.70 -5.81 22.46
N ALA A 20 -13.54 -5.35 22.91
CA ALA A 20 -12.58 -6.15 23.68
C ALA A 20 -12.47 -5.62 25.12
N ASP A 21 -13.00 -6.35 26.06
CA ASP A 21 -12.91 -6.05 27.50
C ASP A 21 -12.88 -7.36 28.29
N ARG A 22 -12.05 -7.46 29.32
CA ARG A 22 -12.00 -8.64 30.18
C ARG A 22 -13.23 -8.78 31.10
N ASP A 23 -13.88 -7.65 31.39
CA ASP A 23 -15.05 -7.59 32.26
C ASP A 23 -16.31 -7.91 31.46
N ASP A 24 -16.97 -9.03 31.85
CA ASP A 24 -18.17 -9.54 31.16
C ASP A 24 -19.36 -8.60 31.27
N ASP A 25 -19.54 -7.93 32.39
CA ASP A 25 -20.68 -7.03 32.61
C ASP A 25 -20.51 -5.76 31.75
N THR A 26 -19.31 -5.19 31.72
CA THR A 26 -18.96 -4.05 30.84
C THR A 26 -19.18 -4.43 29.39
N ARG A 27 -18.69 -5.60 28.98
CA ARG A 27 -18.80 -6.07 27.60
C ARG A 27 -20.27 -6.29 27.21
N ARG A 28 -21.03 -6.95 28.06
CA ARG A 28 -22.47 -7.18 27.86
C ARG A 28 -23.24 -5.85 27.76
N MET A 29 -22.99 -4.92 28.69
CA MET A 29 -23.66 -3.60 28.72
C MET A 29 -23.47 -2.84 27.40
N TYR A 30 -22.23 -2.64 26.97
CA TYR A 30 -21.95 -1.94 25.71
C TYR A 30 -22.44 -2.74 24.51
N GLY A 31 -22.26 -4.08 24.50
CA GLY A 31 -22.69 -4.93 23.41
C GLY A 31 -24.19 -4.87 23.17
N VAL A 32 -25.00 -4.98 24.20
CA VAL A 32 -26.48 -4.85 24.11
C VAL A 32 -26.87 -3.45 23.64
N PHE A 33 -26.27 -2.41 24.23
CA PHE A 33 -26.56 -1.03 23.84
C PHE A 33 -26.29 -0.78 22.35
N LEU A 34 -25.14 -1.19 21.85
CA LEU A 34 -24.74 -0.99 20.45
C LEU A 34 -25.60 -1.82 19.48
N ARG A 35 -25.93 -3.07 19.83
CA ARG A 35 -26.81 -3.91 19.00
C ARG A 35 -28.22 -3.34 18.86
N ASN A 36 -28.75 -2.73 19.93
CA ASN A 36 -30.04 -2.05 19.87
C ASN A 36 -30.06 -0.85 18.89
N LEU A 37 -28.89 -0.34 18.50
CA LEU A 37 -28.73 0.69 17.49
C LEU A 37 -28.35 0.13 16.11
N SER A 38 -28.61 -1.15 15.88
CA SER A 38 -28.31 -1.85 14.61
C SER A 38 -26.83 -1.90 14.25
N ILE A 39 -25.94 -1.85 15.24
CA ILE A 39 -24.50 -2.03 15.07
C ILE A 39 -24.19 -3.53 15.24
N VAL A 40 -23.44 -4.11 14.30
CA VAL A 40 -22.95 -5.47 14.42
C VAL A 40 -21.77 -5.49 15.39
N VAL A 41 -21.89 -6.22 16.51
CA VAL A 41 -20.88 -6.26 17.57
C VAL A 41 -20.28 -7.65 17.67
N ASP A 42 -18.98 -7.74 17.39
CA ASP A 42 -18.14 -8.88 17.79
C ASP A 42 -17.52 -8.59 19.16
N GLU A 43 -17.51 -9.57 20.06
CA GLU A 43 -16.98 -9.43 21.41
C GLU A 43 -15.73 -10.28 21.59
N ALA A 44 -14.78 -9.82 22.41
CA ALA A 44 -13.60 -10.57 22.81
C ALA A 44 -13.29 -10.32 24.28
N SER A 45 -12.93 -11.39 25.01
CA SER A 45 -12.56 -11.33 26.44
C SER A 45 -11.05 -11.18 26.65
N ASP A 46 -10.24 -11.42 25.62
CA ASP A 46 -8.79 -11.30 25.66
C ASP A 46 -8.25 -10.65 24.38
N GLY A 47 -6.99 -10.19 24.44
CA GLY A 47 -6.37 -9.46 23.33
C GLY A 47 -6.01 -10.35 22.14
N ARG A 48 -5.77 -11.66 22.31
CA ARG A 48 -5.47 -12.58 21.19
C ARG A 48 -6.72 -12.86 20.40
N GLU A 49 -7.82 -13.10 21.09
CA GLU A 49 -9.14 -13.27 20.47
C GLU A 49 -9.53 -12.00 19.70
N ALA A 50 -9.35 -10.83 20.34
CA ALA A 50 -9.62 -9.55 19.70
C ALA A 50 -8.79 -9.35 18.41
N LEU A 51 -7.49 -9.64 18.46
CA LEU A 51 -6.62 -9.56 17.31
C LEU A 51 -7.06 -10.52 16.20
N ALA A 52 -7.32 -11.77 16.54
CA ALA A 52 -7.74 -12.78 15.57
C ALA A 52 -9.05 -12.39 14.85
N LYS A 53 -10.05 -11.89 15.59
CA LYS A 53 -11.32 -11.40 15.02
C LYS A 53 -11.11 -10.19 14.12
N ALA A 54 -10.29 -9.20 14.56
CA ALA A 54 -10.02 -8.00 13.78
C ALA A 54 -9.29 -8.31 12.47
N LEU A 55 -8.37 -9.27 12.46
CA LEU A 55 -7.63 -9.65 11.25
C LEU A 55 -8.49 -10.51 10.30
N ALA A 56 -9.33 -11.40 10.84
CA ALA A 56 -10.21 -12.22 10.02
C ALA A 56 -11.32 -11.40 9.34
N ARG A 57 -11.85 -10.40 10.03
CA ARG A 57 -12.89 -9.50 9.52
C ARG A 57 -12.67 -8.10 10.12
N PRO A 58 -11.95 -7.23 9.41
CA PRO A 58 -11.67 -5.89 9.89
C PRO A 58 -12.94 -5.11 10.22
N PRO A 59 -13.13 -4.68 11.49
CA PRO A 59 -14.31 -3.92 11.90
C PRO A 59 -14.20 -2.44 11.49
N ASP A 60 -15.33 -1.72 11.51
CA ASP A 60 -15.36 -0.28 11.30
C ASP A 60 -14.80 0.50 12.50
N VAL A 61 -14.82 -0.09 13.68
CA VAL A 61 -14.22 0.47 14.90
C VAL A 61 -13.82 -0.64 15.87
N VAL A 62 -12.69 -0.45 16.56
CA VAL A 62 -12.27 -1.28 17.69
C VAL A 62 -12.44 -0.49 18.99
N ILE A 63 -13.08 -1.10 19.97
CA ILE A 63 -13.24 -0.58 21.34
C ILE A 63 -12.51 -1.55 22.26
N THR A 64 -11.52 -1.09 23.02
CA THR A 64 -10.69 -1.99 23.83
C THR A 64 -10.36 -1.42 25.20
N ASP A 65 -10.26 -2.27 26.23
CA ASP A 65 -9.61 -1.91 27.49
C ASP A 65 -8.07 -2.05 27.33
N THR A 66 -7.32 -1.32 28.15
CA THR A 66 -5.85 -1.46 28.24
C THR A 66 -5.43 -2.77 28.89
N ARG A 67 -6.20 -3.27 29.84
CA ARG A 67 -5.91 -4.48 30.62
C ARG A 67 -6.67 -5.69 30.07
N LEU A 68 -6.17 -6.26 28.99
CA LEU A 68 -6.67 -7.53 28.47
C LEU A 68 -5.72 -8.68 28.83
N PRO A 69 -6.23 -9.89 29.04
CA PRO A 69 -5.41 -11.10 29.11
C PRO A 69 -4.68 -11.37 27.79
N GLY A 70 -3.58 -12.09 27.86
CA GLY A 70 -2.80 -12.53 26.70
C GLY A 70 -2.03 -11.40 26.03
N ILE A 71 -2.71 -10.54 25.28
CA ILE A 71 -2.16 -9.34 24.64
C ILE A 71 -2.84 -8.13 25.27
N SER A 72 -2.06 -7.21 25.83
CA SER A 72 -2.62 -5.97 26.41
C SER A 72 -3.26 -5.10 25.33
N GLY A 73 -4.24 -4.24 25.73
CA GLY A 73 -4.85 -3.30 24.79
C GLY A 73 -3.84 -2.36 24.13
N TYR A 74 -2.73 -2.02 24.79
CA TYR A 74 -1.65 -1.25 24.19
C TYR A 74 -0.95 -2.00 23.06
N GLU A 75 -0.69 -3.30 23.24
CA GLU A 75 -0.08 -4.15 22.23
C GLU A 75 -1.05 -4.43 21.08
N LEU A 76 -2.32 -4.66 21.41
CA LEU A 76 -3.40 -4.80 20.43
C LEU A 76 -3.46 -3.58 19.51
N CYS A 77 -3.45 -2.35 20.04
CA CYS A 77 -3.42 -1.13 19.26
C CYS A 77 -2.21 -1.11 18.30
N LYS A 78 -1.00 -1.42 18.80
CA LYS A 78 0.20 -1.45 17.96
C LYS A 78 0.09 -2.48 16.83
N LEU A 79 -0.36 -3.69 17.13
CA LEU A 79 -0.49 -4.76 16.14
C LEU A 79 -1.50 -4.38 15.05
N LEU A 80 -2.65 -3.82 15.43
CA LEU A 80 -3.65 -3.34 14.48
C LEU A 80 -3.12 -2.20 13.59
N ARG A 81 -2.27 -1.31 14.10
CA ARG A 81 -1.64 -0.23 13.31
C ARG A 81 -0.59 -0.72 12.32
N HIS A 82 0.06 -1.85 12.62
CA HIS A 82 1.06 -2.44 11.71
C HIS A 82 0.45 -3.27 10.59
N ASP A 83 -0.76 -3.78 10.77
CA ASP A 83 -1.43 -4.59 9.75
C ASP A 83 -2.12 -3.73 8.68
N VAL A 84 -1.96 -4.13 7.40
CA VAL A 84 -2.46 -3.36 6.24
C VAL A 84 -3.98 -3.23 6.22
N ALA A 85 -4.71 -4.26 6.66
CA ALA A 85 -6.17 -4.29 6.64
C ALA A 85 -6.79 -3.47 7.78
N THR A 86 -6.13 -3.42 8.94
CA THR A 86 -6.67 -2.80 10.15
C THR A 86 -6.02 -1.46 10.53
N LYS A 87 -4.90 -1.07 9.92
CA LYS A 87 -4.16 0.16 10.26
C LYS A 87 -4.99 1.45 10.22
N ALA A 88 -6.00 1.50 9.38
CA ALA A 88 -6.90 2.66 9.22
C ALA A 88 -8.21 2.51 10.02
N THR A 89 -8.40 1.41 10.76
CA THR A 89 -9.58 1.21 11.59
C THR A 89 -9.49 2.09 12.82
N PRO A 90 -10.51 2.90 13.15
CA PRO A 90 -10.56 3.68 14.38
C PRO A 90 -10.44 2.79 15.62
N ILE A 91 -9.65 3.24 16.61
CA ILE A 91 -9.45 2.54 17.88
C ILE A 91 -9.82 3.46 19.03
N ILE A 92 -10.79 3.05 19.85
CA ILE A 92 -11.19 3.70 21.09
C ILE A 92 -10.71 2.84 22.24
N VAL A 93 -9.88 3.41 23.11
CA VAL A 93 -9.48 2.77 24.35
C VAL A 93 -10.39 3.27 25.48
N VAL A 94 -11.06 2.36 26.19
CA VAL A 94 -11.92 2.64 27.34
C VAL A 94 -11.30 1.98 28.56
N THR A 95 -10.68 2.77 29.45
CA THR A 95 -9.84 2.22 30.51
C THR A 95 -10.14 2.82 31.89
N ALA A 96 -9.94 2.03 32.95
CA ALA A 96 -9.95 2.52 34.31
C ALA A 96 -8.63 3.20 34.73
N GLU A 97 -7.60 3.14 33.89
CA GLU A 97 -6.28 3.72 34.19
C GLU A 97 -6.24 5.21 33.84
N ALA A 98 -6.62 6.06 34.79
CA ALA A 98 -6.78 7.50 34.62
C ALA A 98 -5.46 8.30 34.66
N PHE A 99 -4.32 7.69 34.98
CA PHE A 99 -3.05 8.40 35.05
C PHE A 99 -2.63 8.96 33.68
N PRO A 100 -2.18 10.24 33.62
CA PRO A 100 -1.80 10.87 32.35
C PRO A 100 -0.78 10.07 31.53
N THR A 101 0.17 9.41 32.20
CA THR A 101 1.17 8.53 31.58
C THR A 101 0.55 7.34 30.84
N ASN A 102 -0.50 6.75 31.40
CA ASN A 102 -1.21 5.61 30.81
C ASN A 102 -2.07 6.06 29.62
N LEU A 103 -2.72 7.22 29.73
CA LEU A 103 -3.51 7.79 28.65
C LEU A 103 -2.61 8.14 27.46
N GLU A 104 -1.46 8.75 27.73
CA GLU A 104 -0.47 9.07 26.70
C GLU A 104 0.12 7.80 26.07
N ARG A 105 0.38 6.77 26.88
CA ARG A 105 0.83 5.47 26.39
C ARG A 105 -0.19 4.85 25.41
N ALA A 106 -1.50 4.95 25.71
CA ALA A 106 -2.54 4.46 24.83
C ALA A 106 -2.55 5.23 23.48
N ARG A 107 -2.42 6.56 23.52
CA ARG A 107 -2.31 7.39 22.29
C ARG A 107 -1.09 7.01 21.46
N ARG A 108 0.09 6.89 22.09
CA ARG A 108 1.33 6.44 21.42
C ARG A 108 1.26 5.02 20.86
N ALA A 109 0.43 4.17 21.48
CA ALA A 109 0.18 2.83 20.98
C ALA A 109 -0.71 2.82 19.72
N GLY A 110 -1.36 3.95 19.39
CA GLY A 110 -2.19 4.08 18.21
C GLY A 110 -3.69 4.23 18.49
N ALA A 111 -4.11 4.50 19.73
CA ALA A 111 -5.50 4.83 20.01
C ALA A 111 -5.87 6.20 19.41
N ASP A 112 -6.99 6.28 18.68
CA ASP A 112 -7.53 7.54 18.15
C ASP A 112 -8.25 8.32 19.23
N GLN A 113 -8.83 7.60 20.22
CA GLN A 113 -9.49 8.20 21.38
C GLN A 113 -9.24 7.34 22.61
N VAL A 114 -9.09 8.02 23.75
CA VAL A 114 -8.95 7.37 25.06
C VAL A 114 -10.02 7.95 25.97
N ILE A 115 -10.84 7.08 26.56
CA ILE A 115 -11.92 7.42 27.48
C ILE A 115 -11.67 6.72 28.82
N VAL A 116 -11.80 7.49 29.90
CA VAL A 116 -11.63 6.94 31.25
C VAL A 116 -12.97 6.43 31.77
N LYS A 117 -12.97 5.22 32.35
CA LYS A 117 -14.14 4.65 33.03
C LYS A 117 -14.40 5.42 34.36
N PRO A 118 -15.68 5.69 34.74
CA PRO A 118 -16.88 5.23 34.07
C PRO A 118 -17.20 6.01 32.78
N CYS A 119 -17.55 5.30 31.72
CA CYS A 119 -17.96 5.86 30.46
C CYS A 119 -19.42 5.50 30.18
N LEU A 120 -20.27 6.48 29.97
CA LEU A 120 -21.66 6.23 29.61
C LEU A 120 -21.76 5.67 28.17
N PRO A 121 -22.68 4.75 27.88
CA PRO A 121 -22.86 4.21 26.53
C PRO A 121 -23.09 5.28 25.45
N ASP A 122 -23.81 6.35 25.77
CA ASP A 122 -24.06 7.46 24.84
C ASP A 122 -22.78 8.26 24.54
N GLN A 123 -21.88 8.42 25.52
CA GLN A 123 -20.58 9.03 25.31
C GLN A 123 -19.71 8.18 24.37
N LEU A 124 -19.67 6.86 24.60
CA LEU A 124 -18.96 5.93 23.73
C LEU A 124 -19.52 5.96 22.30
N LEU A 125 -20.84 5.95 22.16
CA LEU A 125 -21.50 6.02 20.85
C LEU A 125 -21.15 7.33 20.10
N SER A 126 -21.16 8.45 20.80
CA SER A 126 -20.82 9.76 20.24
C SER A 126 -19.41 9.77 19.65
N GLU A 127 -18.42 9.28 20.41
CA GLU A 127 -17.02 9.19 19.95
C GLU A 127 -16.87 8.16 18.80
N MET A 128 -17.55 7.03 18.89
CA MET A 128 -17.56 6.02 17.84
C MET A 128 -18.10 6.61 16.51
N ARG A 129 -19.26 7.29 16.55
CA ARG A 129 -19.86 7.93 15.36
C ARG A 129 -18.89 8.96 14.74
N ARG A 130 -18.27 9.79 15.57
CA ARG A 130 -17.30 10.80 15.12
C ARG A 130 -16.12 10.19 14.38
N LEU A 131 -15.54 9.10 14.94
CA LEU A 131 -14.36 8.47 14.36
C LEU A 131 -14.69 7.64 13.12
N VAL A 132 -15.78 6.87 13.15
CA VAL A 132 -16.23 6.07 12.00
C VAL A 132 -16.60 6.99 10.84
N GLY A 133 -17.35 8.07 11.07
CA GLY A 133 -17.70 9.04 10.04
C GLY A 133 -16.47 9.68 9.40
N ARG A 134 -15.46 10.06 10.21
CA ARG A 134 -14.19 10.59 9.70
C ARG A 134 -13.43 9.56 8.85
N SER A 135 -13.37 8.30 9.31
CA SER A 135 -12.72 7.21 8.57
C SER A 135 -13.40 6.93 7.24
N GLN A 136 -14.73 6.89 7.22
CA GLN A 136 -15.52 6.69 6.00
C GLN A 136 -15.32 7.83 5.00
N GLU A 137 -15.30 9.08 5.45
CA GLU A 137 -15.04 10.23 4.60
C GLU A 137 -13.65 10.19 3.96
N LEU A 138 -12.62 9.85 4.73
CA LEU A 138 -11.26 9.68 4.20
C LEU A 138 -11.17 8.53 3.18
N ARG A 139 -11.87 7.42 3.42
CA ARG A 139 -11.95 6.31 2.45
C ARG A 139 -12.65 6.76 1.15
N ARG A 140 -13.77 7.49 1.27
CA ARG A 140 -14.51 8.04 0.11
C ARG A 140 -13.65 8.99 -0.70
N GLN A 141 -12.94 9.93 -0.06
CA GLN A 141 -12.02 10.85 -0.73
C GLN A 141 -10.89 10.10 -1.44
N SER A 142 -10.27 9.12 -0.78
CA SER A 142 -9.23 8.29 -1.38
C SER A 142 -9.71 7.51 -2.60
N GLN A 143 -10.94 6.96 -2.55
CA GLN A 143 -11.55 6.28 -3.68
C GLN A 143 -11.84 7.24 -4.85
N GLN A 144 -12.33 8.45 -4.57
CA GLN A 144 -12.57 9.47 -5.58
C GLN A 144 -11.27 9.90 -6.27
N ILE A 145 -10.19 10.10 -5.50
CA ILE A 145 -8.87 10.45 -6.06
C ILE A 145 -8.38 9.30 -6.96
N ARG A 146 -8.45 8.05 -6.50
CA ARG A 146 -8.06 6.88 -7.30
C ARG A 146 -8.88 6.77 -8.59
N ALA A 147 -10.19 6.98 -8.53
CA ALA A 147 -11.05 6.94 -9.69
C ALA A 147 -10.70 8.06 -10.70
N ARG A 148 -10.45 9.29 -10.23
CA ARG A 148 -9.98 10.40 -11.08
C ARG A 148 -8.65 10.09 -11.76
N LEU A 149 -7.68 9.56 -11.01
CA LEU A 149 -6.38 9.17 -11.56
C LEU A 149 -6.52 8.04 -12.60
N ALA A 150 -7.33 7.01 -12.32
CA ALA A 150 -7.60 5.94 -13.28
C ALA A 150 -8.20 6.49 -14.59
N THR A 151 -9.17 7.40 -14.49
CA THR A 151 -9.78 8.05 -15.67
C THR A 151 -8.74 8.89 -16.45
N GLN A 152 -7.85 9.60 -15.75
CA GLN A 152 -6.78 10.36 -16.41
C GLN A 152 -5.78 9.44 -17.13
N VAL A 153 -5.38 8.33 -16.48
CA VAL A 153 -4.48 7.34 -17.09
C VAL A 153 -5.13 6.73 -18.33
N THR A 154 -6.40 6.31 -18.25
CA THR A 154 -7.14 5.77 -19.40
C THR A 154 -7.26 6.80 -20.53
N ARG A 155 -7.53 8.06 -20.19
CA ARG A 155 -7.61 9.17 -21.19
C ARG A 155 -6.24 9.43 -21.82
N SER A 156 -5.17 9.43 -21.04
CA SER A 156 -3.81 9.58 -21.57
C SER A 156 -3.40 8.41 -22.45
N GLN A 157 -3.77 7.18 -22.07
CA GLN A 157 -3.57 5.98 -22.90
C GLN A 157 -4.42 5.99 -24.17
N ALA A 158 -5.67 6.46 -24.09
CA ALA A 158 -6.54 6.61 -25.26
C ALA A 158 -6.04 7.72 -26.24
N LEU A 159 -5.39 8.75 -25.72
CA LEU A 159 -4.70 9.77 -26.54
C LEU A 159 -3.39 9.25 -27.14
N GLN A 160 -2.81 8.20 -26.55
CA GLN A 160 -1.65 7.46 -27.04
C GLN A 160 -2.02 6.27 -27.95
N THR A 161 -3.31 5.93 -28.09
CA THR A 161 -3.75 5.01 -29.16
C THR A 161 -3.55 5.70 -30.51
N PRO A 162 -2.96 5.00 -31.46
CA PRO A 162 -2.21 5.60 -32.54
C PRO A 162 -3.10 6.28 -33.57
N ARG A 163 -3.10 7.60 -33.53
CA ARG A 163 -3.45 8.41 -34.71
C ARG A 163 -2.50 8.13 -35.88
N ASP A 164 -1.44 7.36 -35.61
CA ASP A 164 -0.29 7.17 -36.48
C ASP A 164 0.14 5.72 -36.67
N ALA A 165 -0.80 4.79 -36.82
CA ALA A 165 -0.42 3.48 -37.36
C ALA A 165 0.27 3.60 -38.74
N LYS A 166 0.05 4.71 -39.47
CA LYS A 166 0.79 5.05 -40.70
C LYS A 166 2.09 5.84 -40.42
N GLY A 167 2.12 6.72 -39.42
CA GLY A 167 3.30 7.50 -39.05
C GLY A 167 4.36 6.67 -38.32
N HIS A 168 3.96 5.79 -37.37
CA HIS A 168 4.90 4.90 -36.70
C HIS A 168 5.52 3.84 -37.62
N ARG A 169 4.79 3.35 -38.64
CA ARG A 169 5.38 2.49 -39.66
C ARG A 169 6.41 3.23 -40.54
N ALA A 170 6.21 4.52 -40.80
CA ALA A 170 7.17 5.33 -41.53
C ALA A 170 8.41 5.64 -40.67
N LEU A 171 8.22 5.99 -39.38
CA LEU A 171 9.31 6.26 -38.45
C LEU A 171 10.06 4.99 -38.04
N SER A 172 9.40 3.85 -37.84
CA SER A 172 10.08 2.59 -37.57
C SER A 172 10.87 2.04 -38.74
N ARG A 173 10.52 2.42 -39.98
CA ARG A 173 11.35 2.13 -41.17
C ARG A 173 12.55 3.05 -41.30
N LEU A 174 12.47 4.29 -40.79
CA LEU A 174 13.58 5.24 -40.77
C LEU A 174 14.58 5.01 -39.63
N PHE A 175 14.16 4.30 -38.55
CA PHE A 175 14.94 4.08 -37.35
C PHE A 175 15.02 2.61 -36.95
N SER A 176 15.00 1.69 -37.93
CA SER A 176 15.24 0.25 -37.64
C SER A 176 16.63 0.09 -37.04
N ARG A 177 16.69 -0.61 -35.90
CA ARG A 177 17.96 -1.10 -35.37
C ARG A 177 18.46 -2.16 -36.33
N GLU A 178 19.59 -1.93 -36.92
CA GLU A 178 20.24 -2.88 -37.83
C GLU A 178 21.35 -3.61 -37.08
N ASP A 179 21.35 -4.92 -37.14
CA ASP A 179 22.46 -5.73 -36.65
C ASP A 179 23.53 -5.81 -37.71
N THR A 180 24.74 -5.48 -37.34
CA THR A 180 25.87 -5.47 -38.28
C THR A 180 27.14 -6.00 -37.62
N THR A 181 27.97 -6.69 -38.40
CA THR A 181 29.34 -7.08 -38.04
C THR A 181 30.38 -6.07 -38.51
N THR A 182 29.97 -5.07 -39.32
CA THR A 182 30.79 -3.96 -39.81
C THR A 182 30.17 -2.63 -39.39
N PRO A 183 30.25 -2.27 -38.11
CA PRO A 183 29.66 -1.04 -37.60
C PRO A 183 30.43 0.19 -38.09
N PRO A 184 29.77 1.37 -38.14
CA PRO A 184 30.40 2.62 -38.59
C PRO A 184 31.52 3.11 -37.65
N ASP A 185 31.41 2.83 -36.36
CA ASP A 185 32.46 3.07 -35.38
C ASP A 185 33.12 1.74 -35.00
N ALA A 186 34.46 1.64 -35.18
CA ALA A 186 35.19 0.43 -34.85
C ALA A 186 34.97 0.02 -33.35
N PRO A 187 34.61 -1.24 -33.07
CA PRO A 187 34.45 -1.69 -31.70
C PRO A 187 35.77 -1.59 -30.93
N PRO A 188 35.80 -1.07 -29.71
CA PRO A 188 37.02 -0.93 -28.95
C PRO A 188 37.55 -2.29 -28.46
N HIS A 189 38.87 -2.38 -28.25
CA HIS A 189 39.46 -3.52 -27.55
C HIS A 189 39.15 -3.41 -26.04
N LEU A 190 38.42 -4.36 -25.50
CA LEU A 190 37.98 -4.35 -24.11
C LEU A 190 38.46 -5.58 -23.37
N LEU A 191 38.74 -5.42 -22.07
CA LEU A 191 39.03 -6.53 -21.17
C LEU A 191 37.77 -6.91 -20.38
N CYS A 192 37.62 -8.18 -20.06
CA CYS A 192 36.55 -8.68 -19.22
C CYS A 192 36.71 -8.19 -17.78
N PRO A 193 35.74 -7.50 -17.18
CA PRO A 193 35.85 -6.99 -15.81
C PRO A 193 35.85 -8.08 -14.74
N MET A 194 35.64 -9.34 -15.14
CA MET A 194 35.60 -10.49 -14.21
C MET A 194 36.89 -11.31 -14.22
N CYS A 195 37.63 -11.35 -15.32
CA CYS A 195 38.81 -12.21 -15.46
C CYS A 195 39.97 -11.59 -16.23
N ASP A 196 39.88 -10.30 -16.56
CA ASP A 196 40.87 -9.49 -17.29
C ASP A 196 41.32 -10.02 -18.66
N GLN A 197 40.64 -11.03 -19.20
CA GLN A 197 40.89 -11.55 -20.55
C GLN A 197 40.24 -10.63 -21.60
N ALA A 198 40.81 -10.61 -22.80
CA ALA A 198 40.28 -9.84 -23.92
C ALA A 198 38.85 -10.32 -24.27
N LEU A 199 37.94 -9.39 -24.44
CA LEU A 199 36.59 -9.65 -24.90
C LEU A 199 36.57 -9.79 -26.43
N HIS A 200 35.87 -10.81 -26.94
CA HIS A 200 35.66 -11.04 -28.34
C HIS A 200 34.44 -10.32 -28.86
N TYR A 201 34.61 -9.46 -29.85
CA TYR A 201 33.52 -8.78 -30.53
C TYR A 201 32.64 -9.78 -31.29
N ARG A 202 31.30 -9.62 -31.20
CA ARG A 202 30.31 -10.47 -31.88
C ARG A 202 29.55 -9.67 -32.95
N THR A 203 28.85 -8.64 -32.54
CA THR A 203 27.96 -7.87 -33.41
C THR A 203 27.72 -6.48 -32.81
N SER A 204 27.20 -5.56 -33.62
CA SER A 204 26.72 -4.27 -33.17
C SER A 204 25.28 -4.07 -33.56
N HIS A 205 24.51 -3.45 -32.67
CA HIS A 205 23.25 -2.82 -33.02
C HIS A 205 23.51 -1.34 -33.31
N VAL A 206 23.12 -0.90 -34.48
CA VAL A 206 23.20 0.50 -34.89
C VAL A 206 21.80 1.05 -35.03
N GLY A 207 21.52 2.17 -34.40
CA GLY A 207 20.21 2.82 -34.46
C GLY A 207 20.28 4.20 -33.83
N GLY A 208 19.15 4.91 -33.78
CA GLY A 208 19.06 6.24 -33.16
C GLY A 208 17.83 6.99 -33.61
N VAL A 209 17.58 8.15 -32.99
CA VAL A 209 16.37 8.94 -33.24
C VAL A 209 16.55 9.82 -34.50
N SER A 210 17.79 10.01 -34.96
CA SER A 210 18.16 10.71 -36.19
C SER A 210 19.62 10.43 -36.52
N GLU A 211 20.10 10.78 -37.74
CA GLU A 211 21.50 10.69 -38.11
C GLU A 211 22.44 11.44 -37.17
N ARG A 212 21.98 12.59 -36.62
CA ARG A 212 22.72 13.37 -35.62
C ARG A 212 22.73 12.77 -34.23
N HIS A 213 21.85 11.82 -33.96
CA HIS A 213 21.70 11.13 -32.67
C HIS A 213 21.84 9.62 -32.87
N ARG A 214 22.80 9.22 -33.65
CA ARG A 214 23.14 7.83 -33.88
C ARG A 214 23.68 7.20 -32.62
N GLU A 215 23.24 6.01 -32.31
CA GLU A 215 23.73 5.19 -31.20
C GLU A 215 24.20 3.83 -31.71
N GLN A 216 25.33 3.37 -31.17
CA GLN A 216 25.92 2.07 -31.45
C GLN A 216 26.10 1.33 -30.11
N TRP A 217 25.68 0.08 -30.10
CA TRP A 217 25.88 -0.86 -29.00
C TRP A 217 26.64 -2.05 -29.53
N ASP A 218 27.86 -2.26 -29.05
CA ASP A 218 28.71 -3.39 -29.43
C ASP A 218 28.56 -4.51 -28.44
N TYR A 219 28.46 -5.74 -28.93
CA TYR A 219 28.30 -6.94 -28.13
C TYR A 219 29.56 -7.78 -28.16
N PHE A 220 29.96 -8.23 -27.00
CA PHE A 220 31.18 -8.97 -26.79
C PHE A 220 30.90 -10.24 -25.96
N GLU A 221 31.72 -11.25 -26.15
CA GLU A 221 31.71 -12.49 -25.39
C GLU A 221 33.06 -12.73 -24.71
N CYS A 222 33.05 -13.21 -23.49
CA CYS A 222 34.26 -13.59 -22.79
C CYS A 222 34.64 -15.07 -23.08
N SER A 223 35.88 -15.32 -23.55
CA SER A 223 36.38 -16.67 -23.84
C SER A 223 36.40 -17.58 -22.61
N ASN A 224 36.53 -17.04 -21.42
CA ASN A 224 36.52 -17.78 -20.16
C ASN A 224 35.11 -18.04 -19.63
N GLY A 225 34.07 -17.83 -20.43
CA GLY A 225 32.67 -18.10 -20.04
C GLY A 225 32.10 -17.16 -18.98
N CYS A 226 32.68 -15.98 -18.73
CA CYS A 226 32.15 -15.00 -17.78
C CYS A 226 30.82 -14.40 -18.22
N GLY A 227 30.41 -14.58 -19.51
CA GLY A 227 29.14 -14.15 -20.07
C GLY A 227 29.28 -13.15 -21.21
N ASN A 228 28.16 -12.58 -21.61
CA ASN A 228 28.06 -11.59 -22.67
C ASN A 228 28.07 -10.17 -22.10
N PHE A 229 28.65 -9.24 -22.85
CA PHE A 229 28.79 -7.86 -22.46
C PHE A 229 28.35 -6.94 -23.58
N GLN A 230 27.69 -5.83 -23.19
CA GLN A 230 27.27 -4.77 -24.10
C GLN A 230 28.07 -3.50 -23.80
N TYR A 231 28.69 -2.93 -24.83
CA TYR A 231 29.37 -1.66 -24.76
C TYR A 231 28.56 -0.60 -25.50
N ARG A 232 28.31 0.54 -24.88
CA ARG A 232 27.62 1.67 -25.49
C ARG A 232 28.60 2.72 -25.88
N GLN A 233 28.80 2.96 -27.19
CA GLN A 233 29.80 3.87 -27.74
C GLN A 233 29.66 5.29 -27.18
N ARG A 234 28.44 5.84 -27.17
CA ARG A 234 28.18 7.20 -26.70
C ARG A 234 28.58 7.46 -25.26
N THR A 235 28.35 6.49 -24.36
CA THR A 235 28.61 6.66 -22.92
C THR A 235 29.91 6.00 -22.49
N ARG A 236 30.56 5.22 -23.35
CA ARG A 236 31.76 4.43 -23.09
C ARG A 236 31.60 3.48 -21.88
N LYS A 237 30.39 2.95 -21.71
CA LYS A 237 30.08 2.04 -20.59
C LYS A 237 29.95 0.60 -21.08
N LEU A 238 30.63 -0.30 -20.37
CA LEU A 238 30.54 -1.75 -20.51
C LEU A 238 29.56 -2.27 -19.46
N ARG A 239 28.65 -3.16 -19.86
CA ARG A 239 27.63 -3.77 -19.02
C ARG A 239 27.54 -5.26 -19.32
N LYS A 240 27.47 -6.10 -18.31
CA LYS A 240 27.14 -7.52 -18.47
C LYS A 240 25.64 -7.65 -18.81
N VAL A 241 25.29 -8.51 -19.81
CA VAL A 241 23.91 -8.64 -20.29
C VAL A 241 23.35 -10.07 -20.17
N SER A 242 24.17 -11.04 -19.87
CA SER A 242 23.77 -12.44 -19.51
C SER A 242 25.01 -13.30 -19.28
#